data_287f17e307e08158e5002665fe4e608f
#
_entry.id   287f17e307e08158e5002665fe4e608f
#
_cell.length_a   1.000
_cell.length_b   1.000
_cell.length_c   1.000
_cell.angle_alpha   90.00
_cell.angle_beta   90.00
_cell.angle_gamma   90.00
#
_symmetry.space_group_name_H-M   'P 1'
#
loop_
_entity.id
_entity.type
_entity.pdbx_description
1 polymer ?
#
loop_
_entity_poly.entity_id
_entity_poly.type
_entity_poly.pdbx_seq_one_letter_code
_entity_poly.pdbx_strand_id
1 'polypeptide(L)'
;VLFRVGIADVVPKSIAYHLLAPAMALSAPVRIVCREDKLERLLAEMAIQRLDLVLADSPMPSEIDVKGVSHKLGECGISFFATPKLAALHGQDFPRALQHAPMLVPGEHAMVRGRLMRWFGEQQIQPRIVGEFDDSALMKAFGQSGIGIFIAPTVIADEVRRQFGVEVSGRTDDVTERFYAISVERRLTHPGVVAVTDAARQEMFAKADNR
;
A
#
# COMPACT_ATOMS: atom_id res chain seq x y z
N VAL A 1 17.40 -19.70 -7.21
CA VAL A 1 17.83 -18.31 -7.09
C VAL A 1 17.38 -17.77 -5.75
N LEU A 2 18.26 -17.10 -4.98
CA LEU A 2 17.90 -16.41 -3.75
C LEU A 2 17.42 -15.00 -4.11
N PHE A 3 16.22 -14.62 -3.63
CA PHE A 3 15.62 -13.31 -3.83
C PHE A 3 15.26 -12.68 -2.49
N ARG A 4 15.99 -11.65 -2.09
CA ARG A 4 15.86 -10.98 -0.79
C ARG A 4 15.15 -9.66 -0.97
N VAL A 5 13.99 -9.53 -0.37
CA VAL A 5 13.09 -8.38 -0.53
C VAL A 5 12.84 -7.70 0.80
N GLY A 6 13.05 -6.39 0.82
CA GLY A 6 12.57 -5.52 1.87
C GLY A 6 11.18 -4.98 1.53
N ILE A 7 10.30 -4.93 2.50
CA ILE A 7 8.95 -4.40 2.33
C ILE A 7 8.76 -3.31 3.38
N ALA A 8 8.56 -2.07 2.94
CA ALA A 8 8.27 -0.99 3.86
C ALA A 8 6.95 -1.28 4.60
N ASP A 9 6.93 -1.04 5.91
CA ASP A 9 5.81 -1.35 6.81
C ASP A 9 4.49 -0.69 6.37
N VAL A 10 4.56 0.42 5.65
CA VAL A 10 3.42 1.15 5.07
C VAL A 10 2.81 0.47 3.84
N VAL A 11 3.50 -0.46 3.21
CA VAL A 11 2.98 -1.20 2.04
C VAL A 11 2.03 -2.30 2.51
N PRO A 12 0.77 -2.30 2.04
CA PRO A 12 -0.19 -3.35 2.40
C PRO A 12 0.31 -4.75 2.01
N LYS A 13 0.11 -5.72 2.88
CA LYS A 13 0.59 -7.11 2.67
C LYS A 13 -0.01 -7.75 1.41
N SER A 14 -1.26 -7.48 1.10
CA SER A 14 -1.89 -7.93 -0.17
C SER A 14 -1.20 -7.34 -1.40
N ILE A 15 -0.84 -6.05 -1.36
CA ILE A 15 -0.08 -5.41 -2.43
C ILE A 15 1.27 -6.09 -2.59
N ALA A 16 2.02 -6.26 -1.50
CA ALA A 16 3.31 -6.93 -1.52
C ALA A 16 3.21 -8.35 -2.07
N TYR A 17 2.19 -9.11 -1.65
CA TYR A 17 1.95 -10.46 -2.18
C TYR A 17 1.74 -10.47 -3.69
N HIS A 18 0.84 -9.64 -4.21
CA HIS A 18 0.56 -9.59 -5.64
C HIS A 18 1.75 -9.13 -6.47
N LEU A 19 2.57 -8.24 -5.94
CA LEU A 19 3.80 -7.80 -6.60
C LEU A 19 4.89 -8.87 -6.62
N LEU A 20 4.99 -9.70 -5.56
CA LEU A 20 6.05 -10.70 -5.41
C LEU A 20 5.68 -12.07 -5.96
N ALA A 21 4.40 -12.44 -6.00
CA ALA A 21 3.94 -13.74 -6.46
C ALA A 21 4.48 -14.15 -7.84
N PRO A 22 4.58 -13.24 -8.85
CA PRO A 22 5.15 -13.57 -10.14
C PRO A 22 6.60 -14.07 -10.09
N ALA A 23 7.39 -13.61 -9.13
CA ALA A 23 8.76 -14.10 -8.96
C ALA A 23 8.82 -15.59 -8.56
N MET A 24 7.77 -16.11 -7.92
CA MET A 24 7.67 -17.52 -7.53
C MET A 24 7.24 -18.43 -8.70
N ALA A 25 6.73 -17.85 -9.77
CA ALA A 25 6.31 -18.57 -10.99
C ALA A 25 7.41 -18.68 -12.03
N LEU A 26 8.61 -18.20 -11.75
CA LEU A 26 9.76 -18.32 -12.65
C LEU A 26 10.16 -19.78 -12.86
N SER A 27 10.68 -20.10 -14.05
CA SER A 27 11.12 -21.46 -14.41
C SER A 27 12.29 -21.96 -13.53
N ALA A 28 13.13 -21.06 -13.05
CA ALA A 28 14.17 -21.39 -12.08
C ALA A 28 13.61 -21.34 -10.65
N PRO A 29 13.89 -22.33 -9.78
CA PRO A 29 13.42 -22.30 -8.39
C PRO A 29 13.89 -21.03 -7.66
N VAL A 30 12.95 -20.29 -7.11
CA VAL A 30 13.21 -19.07 -6.33
C VAL A 30 12.96 -19.35 -4.85
N ARG A 31 13.93 -19.02 -4.01
CA ARG A 31 13.76 -18.91 -2.57
C ARG A 31 13.65 -17.44 -2.22
N ILE A 32 12.46 -17.01 -1.85
CA ILE A 32 12.21 -15.62 -1.42
C ILE A 32 12.48 -15.48 0.07
N VAL A 33 13.10 -14.36 0.45
CA VAL A 33 13.28 -13.93 1.85
C VAL A 33 12.73 -12.52 1.97
N CYS A 34 11.64 -12.36 2.70
CA CYS A 34 11.01 -11.06 2.93
C CYS A 34 11.37 -10.52 4.31
N ARG A 35 11.67 -9.24 4.38
CA ARG A 35 11.90 -8.48 5.62
C ARG A 35 11.06 -7.22 5.61
N GLU A 36 10.41 -6.95 6.73
CA GLU A 36 9.60 -5.74 6.90
C GLU A 36 10.30 -4.80 7.87
N ASP A 37 10.40 -3.53 7.52
CA ASP A 37 10.94 -2.46 8.37
C ASP A 37 10.57 -1.09 7.78
N LYS A 38 11.03 -0.02 8.39
CA LYS A 38 10.96 1.33 7.85
C LYS A 38 11.85 1.48 6.62
N LEU A 39 11.40 2.30 5.67
CA LEU A 39 12.08 2.47 4.38
C LEU A 39 13.58 2.79 4.55
N GLU A 40 13.93 3.70 5.45
CA GLU A 40 15.31 4.12 5.66
C GLU A 40 16.22 2.96 6.08
N ARG A 41 15.71 2.07 6.94
CA ARG A 41 16.46 0.87 7.37
C ARG A 41 16.61 -0.14 6.25
N LEU A 42 15.55 -0.35 5.46
CA LEU A 42 15.62 -1.23 4.30
C LEU A 42 16.58 -0.72 3.24
N LEU A 43 16.63 0.59 3.02
CA LEU A 43 17.60 1.20 2.09
C LEU A 43 19.05 1.04 2.59
N ALA A 44 19.28 1.14 3.89
CA ALA A 44 20.59 0.86 4.48
C ALA A 44 21.02 -0.60 4.28
N GLU A 45 20.10 -1.56 4.48
CA GLU A 45 20.35 -2.99 4.20
C GLU A 45 20.62 -3.25 2.70
N MET A 46 19.90 -2.56 1.82
CA MET A 46 20.14 -2.64 0.39
C MET A 46 21.51 -2.08 0.00
N ALA A 47 21.95 -0.98 0.60
CA ALA A 47 23.26 -0.37 0.36
C ALA A 47 24.41 -1.35 0.63
N ILE A 48 24.30 -2.14 1.68
CA ILE A 48 25.28 -3.19 2.04
C ILE A 48 24.97 -4.55 1.41
N GLN A 49 24.10 -4.58 0.40
CA GLN A 49 23.80 -5.73 -0.45
C GLN A 49 23.10 -6.91 0.27
N ARG A 50 22.40 -6.63 1.35
CA ARG A 50 21.60 -7.62 2.06
C ARG A 50 20.20 -7.79 1.47
N LEU A 51 19.75 -6.83 0.65
CA LEU A 51 18.51 -6.86 -0.09
C LEU A 51 18.75 -6.69 -1.60
N ASP A 52 17.94 -7.34 -2.39
CA ASP A 52 17.97 -7.27 -3.86
C ASP A 52 16.93 -6.27 -4.37
N LEU A 53 15.83 -6.09 -3.63
CA LEU A 53 14.70 -5.21 -3.95
C LEU A 53 14.12 -4.65 -2.66
N VAL A 54 13.61 -3.42 -2.72
CA VAL A 54 12.78 -2.82 -1.68
C VAL A 54 11.46 -2.37 -2.30
N LEU A 55 10.34 -2.79 -1.72
CA LEU A 55 9.00 -2.29 -2.04
C LEU A 55 8.64 -1.14 -1.11
N ALA A 56 8.17 -0.03 -1.66
CA ALA A 56 7.87 1.19 -0.92
C ALA A 56 6.67 1.94 -1.50
N ASP A 57 6.15 2.90 -0.75
CA ASP A 57 5.09 3.83 -1.17
C ASP A 57 5.63 5.17 -1.69
N SER A 58 6.95 5.30 -1.76
CA SER A 58 7.67 6.47 -2.26
C SER A 58 8.94 6.04 -3.00
N PRO A 59 9.44 6.87 -3.93
CA PRO A 59 10.76 6.65 -4.52
C PRO A 59 11.84 6.81 -3.44
N MET A 60 13.05 6.37 -3.76
CA MET A 60 14.20 6.57 -2.90
C MET A 60 14.41 8.08 -2.66
N PRO A 61 14.56 8.51 -1.39
CA PRO A 61 14.84 9.90 -1.09
C PRO A 61 16.15 10.36 -1.74
N SER A 62 16.16 11.57 -2.31
CA SER A 62 17.35 12.15 -2.98
C SER A 62 18.52 12.42 -2.03
N GLU A 63 18.24 12.48 -0.74
CA GLU A 63 19.21 12.76 0.32
C GLU A 63 20.04 11.53 0.74
N ILE A 64 19.60 10.34 0.32
CA ILE A 64 20.29 9.09 0.63
C ILE A 64 21.34 8.81 -0.43
N ASP A 65 22.60 8.77 -0.01
CA ASP A 65 23.75 8.47 -0.87
C ASP A 65 23.86 6.96 -1.18
N VAL A 66 22.81 6.41 -1.78
CA VAL A 66 22.78 5.05 -2.29
C VAL A 66 22.50 5.10 -3.79
N LYS A 67 23.40 4.51 -4.58
CA LYS A 67 23.15 4.35 -6.02
C LYS A 67 22.05 3.32 -6.24
N GLY A 68 20.81 3.80 -6.25
CA GLY A 68 19.63 2.99 -6.48
C GLY A 68 18.77 3.55 -7.60
N VAL A 69 17.94 2.68 -8.17
CA VAL A 69 16.96 3.01 -9.19
C VAL A 69 15.58 2.77 -8.62
N SER A 70 14.72 3.78 -8.69
CA SER A 70 13.32 3.68 -8.27
C SER A 70 12.44 3.48 -9.51
N HIS A 71 11.70 2.38 -9.52
CA HIS A 71 10.72 2.10 -10.56
C HIS A 71 9.31 2.30 -9.98
N LYS A 72 8.53 3.20 -10.56
CA LYS A 72 7.11 3.30 -10.24
C LYS A 72 6.39 2.08 -10.80
N LEU A 73 5.82 1.27 -9.92
CA LEU A 73 5.07 0.07 -10.28
C LEU A 73 3.64 0.39 -10.70
N GLY A 74 3.03 1.38 -10.05
CA GLY A 74 1.70 1.85 -10.36
C GLY A 74 1.13 2.75 -9.27
N GLU A 75 -0.06 3.26 -9.53
CA GLU A 75 -0.84 4.03 -8.58
C GLU A 75 -2.33 3.71 -8.74
N CYS A 76 -3.08 3.90 -7.68
CA CYS A 76 -4.54 3.76 -7.70
C CYS A 76 -5.16 4.67 -6.65
N GLY A 77 -6.46 4.94 -6.79
CA GLY A 77 -7.26 5.58 -5.78
C GLY A 77 -7.40 4.74 -4.51
N ILE A 78 -8.12 5.29 -3.55
CA ILE A 78 -8.44 4.61 -2.29
C ILE A 78 -9.93 4.30 -2.19
N SER A 79 -10.23 3.25 -1.44
CA SER A 79 -11.58 2.91 -1.00
C SER A 79 -11.67 3.01 0.51
N PHE A 80 -12.85 3.40 0.99
CA PHE A 80 -13.19 3.48 2.40
C PHE A 80 -14.01 2.27 2.78
N PHE A 81 -13.69 1.64 3.89
CA PHE A 81 -14.30 0.39 4.34
C PHE A 81 -14.88 0.54 5.73
N ALA A 82 -16.03 -0.06 5.93
CA ALA A 82 -16.70 -0.14 7.21
C ALA A 82 -17.40 -1.49 7.38
N THR A 83 -17.60 -1.95 8.61
CA THR A 83 -18.53 -3.05 8.87
C THR A 83 -19.92 -2.64 8.45
N PRO A 84 -20.81 -3.61 8.08
CA PRO A 84 -22.20 -3.27 7.71
C PRO A 84 -22.92 -2.44 8.76
N LYS A 85 -22.70 -2.75 10.03
CA LYS A 85 -23.28 -1.99 11.16
C LYS A 85 -22.79 -0.54 11.19
N LEU A 86 -21.49 -0.32 11.03
CA LEU A 86 -20.92 1.02 11.04
C LEU A 86 -21.33 1.83 9.80
N ALA A 87 -21.39 1.18 8.63
CA ALA A 87 -21.86 1.79 7.40
C ALA A 87 -23.33 2.26 7.52
N ALA A 88 -24.18 1.45 8.16
CA ALA A 88 -25.59 1.81 8.39
C ALA A 88 -25.72 3.03 9.32
N LEU A 89 -24.83 3.21 10.31
CA LEU A 89 -24.89 4.34 11.25
C LEU A 89 -24.50 5.68 10.61
N HIS A 90 -23.63 5.69 9.61
CA HIS A 90 -23.08 6.92 9.00
C HIS A 90 -23.73 7.28 7.66
N GLY A 91 -24.74 6.51 7.22
CA GLY A 91 -25.48 6.79 6.00
C GLY A 91 -24.71 6.48 4.72
N GLN A 92 -25.29 6.91 3.59
CA GLN A 92 -24.81 6.54 2.26
C GLN A 92 -24.38 7.74 1.40
N ASP A 93 -24.38 8.95 1.95
CA ASP A 93 -24.00 10.17 1.22
C ASP A 93 -22.48 10.40 1.30
N PHE A 94 -21.73 9.57 0.60
CA PHE A 94 -20.29 9.74 0.50
C PHE A 94 -19.96 10.97 -0.36
N PRO A 95 -19.00 11.85 0.03
CA PRO A 95 -18.11 11.71 1.19
C PRO A 95 -18.67 12.31 2.51
N ARG A 96 -19.83 12.92 2.52
CA ARG A 96 -20.42 13.57 3.72
C ARG A 96 -20.68 12.62 4.86
N ALA A 97 -20.92 11.33 4.55
CA ALA A 97 -21.05 10.26 5.55
C ALA A 97 -19.84 10.14 6.48
N LEU A 98 -18.69 10.65 6.08
CA LEU A 98 -17.47 10.66 6.88
C LEU A 98 -17.42 11.77 7.94
N GLN A 99 -18.30 12.76 7.86
CA GLN A 99 -18.36 13.84 8.84
C GLN A 99 -18.66 13.28 10.25
N HIS A 100 -17.76 13.54 11.19
CA HIS A 100 -17.80 13.02 12.55
C HIS A 100 -17.79 11.50 12.71
N ALA A 101 -17.64 10.74 11.61
CA ALA A 101 -17.52 9.30 11.67
C ALA A 101 -16.20 8.87 12.32
N PRO A 102 -16.18 7.76 13.07
CA PRO A 102 -14.93 7.23 13.60
C PRO A 102 -14.05 6.75 12.48
N MET A 103 -12.82 7.25 12.44
CA MET A 103 -11.86 6.96 11.37
C MET A 103 -10.56 6.40 11.92
N LEU A 104 -10.10 5.32 11.29
CA LEU A 104 -8.79 4.74 11.50
C LEU A 104 -7.90 5.19 10.33
N VAL A 105 -6.75 5.78 10.64
CA VAL A 105 -5.91 6.38 9.60
C VAL A 105 -4.50 5.80 9.62
N PRO A 106 -3.82 5.79 8.47
CA PRO A 106 -2.39 5.47 8.40
C PRO A 106 -1.56 6.44 9.26
N GLY A 107 -0.45 5.95 9.79
CA GLY A 107 0.51 6.75 10.54
C GLY A 107 1.24 7.78 9.68
N GLU A 108 2.00 8.65 10.31
CA GLU A 108 2.67 9.78 9.67
C GLU A 108 3.71 9.39 8.60
N HIS A 109 4.25 8.16 8.68
CA HIS A 109 5.23 7.66 7.71
C HIS A 109 4.61 7.23 6.37
N ALA A 110 3.29 7.00 6.32
CA ALA A 110 2.61 6.66 5.08
C ALA A 110 2.38 7.91 4.21
N MET A 111 2.78 7.85 2.95
CA MET A 111 2.60 8.97 2.01
C MET A 111 1.12 9.31 1.79
N VAL A 112 0.24 8.33 1.83
CA VAL A 112 -1.20 8.53 1.66
C VAL A 112 -1.83 9.36 2.78
N ARG A 113 -1.26 9.33 3.98
CA ARG A 113 -1.82 10.11 5.12
C ARG A 113 -1.92 11.60 4.81
N GLY A 114 -0.86 12.21 4.34
CA GLY A 114 -0.86 13.65 4.02
C GLY A 114 -1.87 14.00 2.93
N ARG A 115 -1.99 13.14 1.92
CA ARG A 115 -2.98 13.30 0.84
C ARG A 115 -4.41 13.16 1.36
N LEU A 116 -4.65 12.19 2.24
CA LEU A 116 -5.96 11.98 2.87
C LEU A 116 -6.38 13.17 3.74
N MET A 117 -5.48 13.68 4.59
CA MET A 117 -5.78 14.82 5.45
C MET A 117 -6.07 16.09 4.64
N ARG A 118 -5.33 16.31 3.55
CA ARG A 118 -5.59 17.41 2.63
C ARG A 118 -6.95 17.28 1.97
N TRP A 119 -7.29 16.10 1.50
CA TRP A 119 -8.58 15.82 0.87
C TRP A 119 -9.75 16.05 1.85
N PHE A 120 -9.64 15.65 3.11
CA PHE A 120 -10.63 15.98 4.12
C PHE A 120 -10.83 17.49 4.25
N GLY A 121 -9.74 18.26 4.25
CA GLY A 121 -9.80 19.73 4.29
C GLY A 121 -10.48 20.31 3.05
N GLU A 122 -10.15 19.83 1.86
CA GLU A 122 -10.76 20.26 0.58
C GLU A 122 -12.25 19.94 0.51
N GLN A 123 -12.66 18.79 1.04
CA GLN A 123 -14.06 18.37 1.12
C GLN A 123 -14.81 19.00 2.31
N GLN A 124 -14.13 19.74 3.16
CA GLN A 124 -14.70 20.31 4.40
C GLN A 124 -15.31 19.25 5.32
N ILE A 125 -14.63 18.11 5.44
CA ILE A 125 -15.02 16.98 6.26
C ILE A 125 -14.07 16.84 7.44
N GLN A 126 -14.64 16.65 8.62
CA GLN A 126 -13.92 16.45 9.89
C GLN A 126 -14.31 15.09 10.49
N PRO A 127 -13.69 13.99 10.07
CA PRO A 127 -13.89 12.70 10.72
C PRO A 127 -13.29 12.74 12.12
N ARG A 128 -13.81 11.90 13.00
CA ARG A 128 -13.24 11.70 14.33
C ARG A 128 -12.17 10.60 14.27
N ILE A 129 -10.91 11.00 14.23
CA ILE A 129 -9.80 10.06 14.22
C ILE A 129 -9.74 9.35 15.56
N VAL A 130 -9.94 8.03 15.56
CA VAL A 130 -9.95 7.18 16.77
C VAL A 130 -8.76 6.25 16.85
N GLY A 131 -7.94 6.17 15.81
CA GLY A 131 -6.71 5.40 15.79
C GLY A 131 -5.79 5.77 14.63
N GLU A 132 -4.49 5.64 14.86
CA GLU A 132 -3.43 5.84 13.88
C GLU A 132 -2.52 4.62 13.89
N PHE A 133 -2.15 4.14 12.71
CA PHE A 133 -1.46 2.86 12.57
C PHE A 133 -0.32 2.94 11.55
N ASP A 134 0.87 2.54 11.96
CA ASP A 134 2.00 2.34 11.03
C ASP A 134 1.82 1.05 10.21
N ASP A 135 1.23 0.03 10.83
CA ASP A 135 0.93 -1.26 10.17
C ASP A 135 -0.53 -1.30 9.69
N SER A 136 -0.71 -1.40 8.38
CA SER A 136 -2.05 -1.48 7.77
C SER A 136 -2.81 -2.76 8.12
N ALA A 137 -2.13 -3.85 8.46
CA ALA A 137 -2.79 -5.08 8.90
C ALA A 137 -3.45 -4.91 10.27
N LEU A 138 -2.80 -4.22 11.20
CA LEU A 138 -3.39 -3.90 12.50
C LEU A 138 -4.57 -2.93 12.35
N MET A 139 -4.45 -1.92 11.51
CA MET A 139 -5.54 -1.00 11.19
C MET A 139 -6.78 -1.76 10.69
N LYS A 140 -6.60 -2.71 9.76
CA LYS A 140 -7.68 -3.54 9.22
C LYS A 140 -8.32 -4.44 10.28
N ALA A 141 -7.52 -4.98 11.21
CA ALA A 141 -8.03 -5.78 12.33
C ALA A 141 -8.96 -4.95 13.24
N PHE A 142 -8.59 -3.70 13.56
CA PHE A 142 -9.47 -2.77 14.27
C PHE A 142 -10.72 -2.43 13.45
N GLY A 143 -10.57 -2.23 12.15
CA GLY A 143 -11.69 -1.98 11.24
C GLY A 143 -12.67 -3.16 11.16
N GLN A 144 -12.17 -4.38 11.15
CA GLN A 144 -12.98 -5.61 11.21
C GLN A 144 -13.86 -5.67 12.48
N SER A 145 -13.36 -5.13 13.58
CA SER A 145 -14.10 -5.06 14.85
C SER A 145 -15.14 -3.94 14.88
N GLY A 146 -15.24 -3.13 13.84
CA GLY A 146 -16.21 -2.04 13.74
C GLY A 146 -15.86 -0.77 14.52
N ILE A 147 -14.59 -0.62 14.93
CA ILE A 147 -14.12 0.54 15.71
C ILE A 147 -14.09 1.81 14.87
N GLY A 148 -13.82 1.69 13.59
CA GLY A 148 -13.78 2.84 12.69
C GLY A 148 -13.73 2.45 11.22
N ILE A 149 -13.97 3.45 10.38
CA ILE A 149 -13.81 3.39 8.94
C ILE A 149 -12.31 3.47 8.63
N PHE A 150 -11.84 2.66 7.70
CA PHE A 150 -10.42 2.68 7.27
C PHE A 150 -10.31 2.69 5.75
N ILE A 151 -9.12 3.01 5.25
CA ILE A 151 -8.82 3.05 3.83
C ILE A 151 -7.92 1.89 3.41
N ALA A 152 -8.02 1.53 2.14
CA ALA A 152 -7.06 0.68 1.45
C ALA A 152 -7.02 1.03 -0.04
N PRO A 153 -5.93 0.66 -0.75
CA PRO A 153 -5.86 0.83 -2.19
C PRO A 153 -7.03 0.15 -2.90
N THR A 154 -7.65 0.85 -3.84
CA THR A 154 -8.86 0.34 -4.53
C THR A 154 -8.59 -0.97 -5.28
N VAL A 155 -7.37 -1.21 -5.75
CA VAL A 155 -7.01 -2.44 -6.47
C VAL A 155 -7.13 -3.72 -5.63
N ILE A 156 -7.11 -3.61 -4.29
CA ILE A 156 -7.29 -4.74 -3.37
C ILE A 156 -8.65 -4.71 -2.65
N ALA A 157 -9.58 -3.88 -3.10
CA ALA A 157 -10.86 -3.69 -2.41
C ALA A 157 -11.64 -4.98 -2.19
N ASP A 158 -11.72 -5.85 -3.20
CA ASP A 158 -12.45 -7.11 -3.11
C ASP A 158 -11.83 -8.09 -2.10
N GLU A 159 -10.51 -8.13 -2.02
CA GLU A 159 -9.81 -8.95 -1.02
C GLU A 159 -10.05 -8.44 0.40
N VAL A 160 -9.98 -7.12 0.60
CA VAL A 160 -10.24 -6.49 1.90
C VAL A 160 -11.66 -6.78 2.36
N ARG A 161 -12.65 -6.64 1.47
CA ARG A 161 -14.05 -6.95 1.78
C ARG A 161 -14.22 -8.39 2.24
N ARG A 162 -13.69 -9.34 1.51
CA ARG A 162 -13.82 -10.77 1.81
C ARG A 162 -13.08 -11.16 3.09
N GLN A 163 -11.85 -10.68 3.26
CA GLN A 163 -11.01 -11.07 4.37
C GLN A 163 -11.49 -10.50 5.70
N PHE A 164 -11.98 -9.24 5.70
CA PHE A 164 -12.31 -8.53 6.93
C PHE A 164 -13.82 -8.38 7.18
N GLY A 165 -14.68 -8.87 6.28
CA GLY A 165 -16.11 -8.78 6.44
C GLY A 165 -16.63 -7.35 6.45
N VAL A 166 -16.06 -6.50 5.60
CA VAL A 166 -16.38 -5.07 5.49
C VAL A 166 -16.98 -4.75 4.13
N GLU A 167 -17.64 -3.61 4.04
CA GLU A 167 -18.20 -3.05 2.82
C GLU A 167 -17.46 -1.81 2.40
N VAL A 168 -17.48 -1.50 1.10
CA VAL A 168 -16.99 -0.24 0.56
C VAL A 168 -18.05 0.83 0.81
N SER A 169 -17.71 1.81 1.65
CA SER A 169 -18.55 2.99 1.92
C SER A 169 -18.44 4.04 0.83
N GLY A 170 -17.33 4.08 0.13
CA GLY A 170 -17.06 4.98 -0.98
C GLY A 170 -15.63 4.85 -1.48
N ARG A 171 -15.35 5.50 -2.58
CA ARG A 171 -14.00 5.55 -3.19
C ARG A 171 -13.73 6.95 -3.75
N THR A 172 -12.44 7.24 -3.88
CA THR A 172 -11.99 8.46 -4.55
C THR A 172 -10.67 8.21 -5.27
N ASP A 173 -10.53 8.82 -6.44
CA ASP A 173 -9.27 8.88 -7.18
C ASP A 173 -8.51 10.19 -6.92
N ASP A 174 -9.08 11.11 -6.14
CA ASP A 174 -8.44 12.36 -5.72
C ASP A 174 -7.34 12.11 -4.67
N VAL A 175 -7.39 10.99 -3.99
CA VAL A 175 -6.34 10.49 -3.10
C VAL A 175 -5.78 9.23 -3.69
N THR A 176 -4.48 9.23 -4.01
CA THR A 176 -3.81 8.08 -4.63
C THR A 176 -2.76 7.49 -3.71
N GLU A 177 -2.59 6.18 -3.80
CA GLU A 177 -1.42 5.46 -3.31
C GLU A 177 -0.55 5.05 -4.48
N ARG A 178 0.76 5.23 -4.33
CA ARG A 178 1.77 4.90 -5.33
C ARG A 178 2.72 3.87 -4.77
N PHE A 179 3.13 2.93 -5.60
CA PHE A 179 4.04 1.86 -5.20
C PHE A 179 5.28 1.84 -6.09
N TYR A 180 6.41 1.60 -5.46
CA TYR A 180 7.73 1.64 -6.08
C TYR A 180 8.51 0.38 -5.76
N ALA A 181 9.30 -0.06 -6.73
CA ALA A 181 10.37 -1.02 -6.55
C ALA A 181 11.70 -0.26 -6.59
N ILE A 182 12.47 -0.36 -5.53
CA ILE A 182 13.80 0.26 -5.43
C ILE A 182 14.84 -0.85 -5.45
N SER A 183 15.82 -0.73 -6.35
CA SER A 183 16.92 -1.69 -6.45
C SER A 183 18.23 -0.97 -6.73
N VAL A 184 19.38 -1.61 -6.42
CA VAL A 184 20.66 -1.11 -6.88
C VAL A 184 20.85 -1.45 -8.36
N GLU A 185 21.52 -0.59 -9.10
CA GLU A 185 21.70 -0.66 -10.55
C GLU A 185 22.12 -2.07 -11.05
N ARG A 186 23.06 -2.72 -10.37
CA ARG A 186 23.54 -4.06 -10.70
C ARG A 186 22.50 -5.18 -10.50
N ARG A 187 21.37 -4.91 -9.84
CA ARG A 187 20.29 -5.88 -9.58
C ARG A 187 19.13 -5.77 -10.57
N LEU A 188 19.18 -4.82 -11.50
CA LEU A 188 18.12 -4.61 -12.48
C LEU A 188 17.90 -5.83 -13.39
N THR A 189 18.90 -6.67 -13.57
CA THR A 189 18.82 -7.93 -14.35
C THR A 189 18.48 -9.14 -13.47
N HIS A 190 18.29 -8.98 -12.17
CA HIS A 190 17.92 -10.10 -11.29
C HIS A 190 16.52 -10.61 -11.69
N PRO A 191 16.35 -11.94 -11.96
CA PRO A 191 15.07 -12.47 -12.47
C PRO A 191 13.86 -12.10 -11.60
N GLY A 192 14.01 -12.10 -10.28
CA GLY A 192 12.94 -11.70 -9.36
C GLY A 192 12.58 -10.22 -9.48
N VAL A 193 13.58 -9.33 -9.68
CA VAL A 193 13.33 -7.89 -9.86
C VAL A 193 12.59 -7.65 -11.17
N VAL A 194 13.02 -8.30 -12.26
CA VAL A 194 12.35 -8.21 -13.56
C VAL A 194 10.90 -8.70 -13.46
N ALA A 195 10.68 -9.87 -12.85
CA ALA A 195 9.33 -10.42 -12.70
C ALA A 195 8.38 -9.48 -11.92
N VAL A 196 8.85 -8.84 -10.86
CA VAL A 196 8.07 -7.88 -10.07
C VAL A 196 7.71 -6.65 -10.90
N THR A 197 8.68 -6.07 -11.61
CA THR A 197 8.46 -4.84 -12.38
C THR A 197 7.55 -5.05 -13.58
N ASP A 198 7.67 -6.18 -14.27
CA ASP A 198 6.85 -6.50 -15.43
C ASP A 198 5.41 -6.84 -15.04
N ALA A 199 5.23 -7.65 -14.00
CA ALA A 199 3.89 -8.04 -13.55
C ALA A 199 3.07 -6.87 -13.00
N ALA A 200 3.69 -5.94 -12.29
CA ALA A 200 3.00 -4.77 -11.78
C ALA A 200 2.37 -3.93 -12.91
N ARG A 201 3.11 -3.76 -14.01
CA ARG A 201 2.64 -3.01 -15.18
C ARG A 201 1.54 -3.72 -15.94
N GLN A 202 1.59 -5.05 -16.03
CA GLN A 202 0.68 -5.83 -16.88
C GLN A 202 -0.60 -6.25 -16.16
N GLU A 203 -0.56 -6.50 -14.87
CA GLU A 203 -1.67 -7.18 -14.16
C GLU A 203 -2.34 -6.32 -13.10
N MET A 204 -1.58 -5.76 -12.17
CA MET A 204 -2.15 -5.15 -10.98
C MET A 204 -2.74 -3.76 -11.26
N PHE A 205 -2.03 -2.92 -11.98
CA PHE A 205 -2.37 -1.52 -12.20
C PHE A 205 -2.89 -1.22 -13.60
N ALA A 206 -2.85 -2.17 -14.54
CA ALA A 206 -3.35 -1.99 -15.91
C ALA A 206 -4.84 -1.60 -15.97
N LYS A 207 -5.63 -1.98 -14.98
CA LYS A 207 -7.06 -1.62 -14.88
C LYS A 207 -7.32 -0.21 -14.35
N ALA A 208 -6.34 0.43 -13.75
CA ALA A 208 -6.48 1.79 -13.23
C ALA A 208 -6.34 2.85 -14.33
N ASP A 209 -5.60 2.55 -15.40
CA ASP A 209 -5.38 3.46 -16.53
C ASP A 209 -6.53 3.50 -17.57
N ASN A 210 -7.51 2.61 -17.46
CA ASN A 210 -8.61 2.46 -18.41
C ASN A 210 -9.99 2.92 -17.89
N ARG A 211 -10.03 3.81 -16.89
CA ARG A 211 -11.32 4.38 -16.42
C ARG A 211 -11.27 5.89 -16.34
#